data_7362efe298c940f7de657763c54e7fe9
#
_entry.id   7362efe298c940f7de657763c54e7fe9
#
_cell.length_a   1.000
_cell.length_b   1.000
_cell.length_c   1.000
_cell.angle_alpha   90.00
_cell.angle_beta   90.00
_cell.angle_gamma   90.00
#
_symmetry.space_group_name_H-M   'P 1'
#
loop_
_entity.id
_entity.type
_entity.pdbx_description
1 polymer ?
#
loop_
_entity_poly.entity_id
_entity_poly.type
_entity_poly.pdbx_seq_one_letter_code
_entity_poly.pdbx_strand_id
1 'polypeptide(L)'
;MNLSKINSWVEFKAYAESMPTMKDRGDAFEHLTYLYFNIDPKYSFYDWVYKKKDVPQKDLDKLKIPKQDLGIDLIAKVGEEYHPIQCKYHEHKQRSVTFQEVSTFLAQLGNNKNFKMGYIVSTADKTSANYERIEKKPVQKLLSNTWFKLDRDFFDKARKFEEKKKYNPKPFFPRDHQKKAIRNAHKHFVKENNSRGKLIFPCGAGKSLTGFWMMEKLNASSTVVAVPSLALIKQTLDVYLKEVS
;
A
#
# COMPACT_ATOMS: atom_id res chain seq x y z
N MET A 1 7.21 18.10 -6.56
CA MET A 1 5.89 18.35 -5.91
C MET A 1 6.15 19.02 -4.57
N ASN A 2 5.37 20.04 -4.20
CA ASN A 2 5.51 20.68 -2.87
C ASN A 2 4.42 20.17 -1.93
N LEU A 3 4.80 19.33 -0.97
CA LEU A 3 3.88 18.70 -0.01
C LEU A 3 3.59 19.57 1.23
N SER A 4 4.24 20.74 1.38
CA SER A 4 4.21 21.50 2.64
C SER A 4 2.81 21.89 3.12
N LYS A 5 1.86 22.07 2.20
CA LYS A 5 0.48 22.48 2.49
C LYS A 5 -0.57 21.38 2.21
N ILE A 6 -0.15 20.15 1.92
CA ILE A 6 -1.06 19.06 1.55
C ILE A 6 -1.17 18.11 2.74
N ASN A 7 -2.39 17.93 3.28
CA ASN A 7 -2.67 17.09 4.43
C ASN A 7 -3.82 16.09 4.18
N SER A 8 -4.38 16.09 2.98
CA SER A 8 -5.47 15.20 2.61
C SER A 8 -5.48 14.94 1.10
N TRP A 9 -6.18 13.89 0.70
CA TRP A 9 -6.43 13.63 -0.72
C TRP A 9 -7.14 14.80 -1.42
N VAL A 10 -8.08 15.45 -0.75
CA VAL A 10 -8.82 16.59 -1.32
C VAL A 10 -7.87 17.74 -1.64
N GLU A 11 -6.97 18.06 -0.71
CA GLU A 11 -5.96 19.11 -0.92
C GLU A 11 -4.94 18.72 -2.00
N PHE A 12 -4.53 17.45 -2.05
CA PHE A 12 -3.68 16.96 -3.15
C PHE A 12 -4.38 17.10 -4.51
N LYS A 13 -5.67 16.74 -4.59
CA LYS A 13 -6.43 16.85 -5.82
C LYS A 13 -6.52 18.30 -6.28
N ALA A 14 -6.86 19.22 -5.39
CA ALA A 14 -6.89 20.66 -5.69
C ALA A 14 -5.52 21.18 -6.16
N TYR A 15 -4.44 20.73 -5.51
CA TYR A 15 -3.07 21.06 -5.92
C TYR A 15 -2.76 20.53 -7.33
N ALA A 16 -3.09 19.27 -7.63
CA ALA A 16 -2.87 18.69 -8.95
C ALA A 16 -3.70 19.43 -10.03
N GLU A 17 -4.97 19.72 -9.76
CA GLU A 17 -5.85 20.44 -10.66
C GLU A 17 -5.41 21.88 -10.92
N SER A 18 -4.67 22.51 -10.01
CA SER A 18 -4.06 23.83 -10.22
C SER A 18 -2.86 23.83 -11.18
N MET A 19 -2.35 22.65 -11.54
CA MET A 19 -1.21 22.55 -12.46
C MET A 19 -1.64 22.84 -13.92
N PRO A 20 -0.75 23.47 -14.71
CA PRO A 20 -1.13 23.98 -16.04
C PRO A 20 -1.46 22.89 -17.05
N THR A 21 -0.76 21.74 -17.00
CA THR A 21 -0.93 20.69 -18.01
C THR A 21 -1.37 19.35 -17.42
N MET A 22 -2.02 18.52 -18.24
CA MET A 22 -2.36 17.14 -17.87
C MET A 22 -1.13 16.30 -17.56
N LYS A 23 0.00 16.60 -18.21
CA LYS A 23 1.26 15.95 -17.93
C LYS A 23 1.73 16.26 -16.50
N ASP A 24 1.72 17.53 -16.10
CA ASP A 24 2.12 17.93 -14.74
C ASP A 24 1.25 17.27 -13.67
N ARG A 25 -0.06 17.16 -13.93
CA ARG A 25 -1.01 16.45 -13.05
C ARG A 25 -0.70 14.97 -12.95
N GLY A 26 -0.38 14.34 -14.08
CA GLY A 26 0.08 12.95 -14.16
C GLY A 26 1.37 12.74 -13.36
N ASP A 27 2.37 13.60 -13.56
CA ASP A 27 3.66 13.54 -12.88
C ASP A 27 3.53 13.72 -11.37
N ALA A 28 2.60 14.58 -10.93
CA ALA A 28 2.27 14.74 -9.51
C ALA A 28 1.62 13.49 -8.93
N PHE A 29 0.70 12.86 -9.65
CA PHE A 29 0.04 11.64 -9.22
C PHE A 29 1.00 10.44 -9.22
N GLU A 30 1.88 10.34 -10.21
CA GLU A 30 2.98 9.37 -10.22
C GLU A 30 3.86 9.52 -8.97
N HIS A 31 4.18 10.76 -8.61
CA HIS A 31 4.98 11.02 -7.42
C HIS A 31 4.24 10.67 -6.12
N LEU A 32 2.94 10.97 -6.02
CA LEU A 32 2.13 10.53 -4.89
C LEU A 32 2.08 9.01 -4.80
N THR A 33 1.96 8.32 -5.94
CA THR A 33 1.99 6.86 -6.00
C THR A 33 3.34 6.31 -5.52
N TYR A 34 4.45 6.92 -5.94
CA TYR A 34 5.78 6.57 -5.47
C TYR A 34 5.89 6.68 -3.94
N LEU A 35 5.40 7.78 -3.36
CA LEU A 35 5.37 7.96 -1.90
C LEU A 35 4.48 6.92 -1.23
N TYR A 36 3.31 6.64 -1.80
CA TYR A 36 2.37 5.67 -1.26
C TYR A 36 2.98 4.27 -1.15
N PHE A 37 3.64 3.79 -2.19
CA PHE A 37 4.29 2.48 -2.17
C PHE A 37 5.51 2.39 -1.24
N ASN A 38 6.15 3.52 -0.94
CA ASN A 38 7.31 3.55 -0.02
C ASN A 38 6.93 3.80 1.45
N ILE A 39 5.68 4.26 1.73
CA ILE A 39 5.28 4.70 3.07
C ILE A 39 4.17 3.83 3.66
N ASP A 40 3.23 3.35 2.83
CA ASP A 40 2.13 2.52 3.32
C ASP A 40 2.68 1.14 3.74
N PRO A 41 2.46 0.73 5.00
CA PRO A 41 2.99 -0.53 5.54
C PRO A 41 2.62 -1.78 4.73
N LYS A 42 1.55 -1.73 3.92
CA LYS A 42 1.16 -2.84 3.03
C LYS A 42 2.24 -3.22 2.02
N TYR A 43 3.13 -2.28 1.72
CA TYR A 43 4.18 -2.44 0.70
C TYR A 43 5.57 -2.52 1.31
N SER A 44 5.68 -2.60 2.65
CA SER A 44 6.96 -2.72 3.37
C SER A 44 7.74 -4.00 3.02
N PHE A 45 7.11 -4.97 2.37
CA PHE A 45 7.76 -6.20 1.89
C PHE A 45 8.62 -5.99 0.62
N TYR A 46 8.49 -4.83 -0.05
CA TYR A 46 9.37 -4.51 -1.16
C TYR A 46 10.76 -4.08 -0.68
N ASP A 47 11.81 -4.63 -1.32
CA ASP A 47 13.19 -4.22 -1.07
C ASP A 47 13.38 -2.74 -1.46
N TRP A 48 12.72 -2.33 -2.54
CA TRP A 48 12.66 -0.96 -3.00
C TRP A 48 11.52 -0.72 -4.01
N VAL A 49 11.07 0.52 -4.08
CA VAL A 49 10.18 1.02 -5.14
C VAL A 49 10.79 2.30 -5.71
N TYR A 50 11.04 2.30 -7.02
CA TYR A 50 11.61 3.46 -7.71
C TYR A 50 10.73 3.91 -8.88
N LYS A 51 10.80 5.20 -9.21
CA LYS A 51 10.37 5.67 -10.53
C LYS A 51 11.25 5.02 -11.59
N LYS A 52 10.69 4.71 -12.76
CA LYS A 52 11.43 4.00 -13.83
C LYS A 52 12.79 4.63 -14.13
N LYS A 53 12.87 5.97 -14.15
CA LYS A 53 14.10 6.71 -14.42
C LYS A 53 15.19 6.56 -13.34
N ASP A 54 14.80 6.18 -12.13
CA ASP A 54 15.67 6.08 -10.95
C ASP A 54 16.04 4.62 -10.64
N VAL A 55 15.53 3.65 -11.43
CA VAL A 55 15.83 2.22 -11.27
C VAL A 55 17.31 1.97 -11.58
N PRO A 56 18.06 1.23 -10.73
CA PRO A 56 19.44 0.90 -10.97
C PRO A 56 19.68 0.21 -12.34
N GLN A 57 20.72 0.60 -13.05
CA GLN A 57 21.00 0.10 -14.41
C GLN A 57 21.07 -1.43 -14.47
N LYS A 58 21.69 -2.08 -13.47
CA LYS A 58 21.74 -3.55 -13.36
C LYS A 58 20.36 -4.23 -13.39
N ASP A 59 19.35 -3.59 -12.76
CA ASP A 59 17.98 -4.10 -12.72
C ASP A 59 17.27 -3.82 -14.05
N LEU A 60 17.50 -2.66 -14.68
CA LEU A 60 16.99 -2.37 -16.02
C LEU A 60 17.54 -3.34 -17.08
N ASP A 61 18.82 -3.67 -17.01
CA ASP A 61 19.46 -4.63 -17.93
C ASP A 61 18.85 -6.03 -17.77
N LYS A 62 18.61 -6.46 -16.53
CA LYS A 62 17.95 -7.73 -16.21
C LYS A 62 16.51 -7.75 -16.74
N LEU A 63 15.79 -6.65 -16.63
CA LEU A 63 14.43 -6.52 -17.11
C LEU A 63 14.34 -6.39 -18.63
N LYS A 64 15.44 -6.02 -19.32
CA LYS A 64 15.46 -5.77 -20.77
C LYS A 64 14.34 -4.80 -21.22
N ILE A 65 14.07 -3.79 -20.41
CA ILE A 65 13.05 -2.78 -20.69
C ILE A 65 13.67 -1.72 -21.62
N PRO A 66 13.02 -1.41 -22.75
CA PRO A 66 13.47 -0.31 -23.61
C PRO A 66 13.46 1.02 -22.86
N LYS A 67 14.33 1.94 -23.29
CA LYS A 67 14.34 3.32 -22.75
C LYS A 67 13.07 4.09 -23.06
N GLN A 68 12.38 3.73 -24.15
CA GLN A 68 11.10 4.33 -24.53
C GLN A 68 10.05 4.17 -23.44
N ASP A 69 9.12 5.12 -23.38
CA ASP A 69 7.96 5.02 -22.49
C ASP A 69 7.03 3.90 -22.98
N LEU A 70 6.91 2.88 -22.17
CA LEU A 70 6.06 1.72 -22.41
C LEU A 70 4.94 1.61 -21.37
N GLY A 71 4.55 2.74 -20.80
CA GLY A 71 3.50 2.77 -19.78
C GLY A 71 3.90 2.17 -18.43
N ILE A 72 5.21 2.08 -18.14
CA ILE A 72 5.71 1.70 -16.81
C ILE A 72 6.26 2.97 -16.15
N ASP A 73 5.60 3.41 -15.09
CA ASP A 73 5.96 4.64 -14.38
C ASP A 73 6.86 4.35 -13.18
N LEU A 74 6.56 3.27 -12.42
CA LEU A 74 7.38 2.81 -11.31
C LEU A 74 7.66 1.31 -11.43
N ILE A 75 8.70 0.86 -10.73
CA ILE A 75 9.03 -0.55 -10.56
C ILE A 75 9.27 -0.81 -9.08
N ALA A 76 8.64 -1.83 -8.55
CA ALA A 76 8.86 -2.37 -7.22
C ALA A 76 9.62 -3.70 -7.33
N LYS A 77 10.54 -3.97 -6.39
CA LYS A 77 11.31 -5.21 -6.33
C LYS A 77 11.15 -5.89 -4.99
N VAL A 78 11.01 -7.20 -5.04
CA VAL A 78 11.04 -8.08 -3.86
C VAL A 78 11.83 -9.34 -4.21
N GLY A 79 12.95 -9.56 -3.53
CA GLY A 79 13.89 -10.63 -3.88
C GLY A 79 14.35 -10.55 -5.34
N GLU A 80 14.02 -11.57 -6.12
CA GLU A 80 14.34 -11.64 -7.56
C GLU A 80 13.17 -11.22 -8.47
N GLU A 81 12.04 -10.83 -7.90
CA GLU A 81 10.81 -10.52 -8.64
C GLU A 81 10.63 -9.00 -8.79
N TYR A 82 10.03 -8.61 -9.90
CA TYR A 82 9.73 -7.22 -10.20
C TYR A 82 8.24 -7.04 -10.50
N HIS A 83 7.69 -5.96 -9.96
CA HIS A 83 6.29 -5.60 -10.14
C HIS A 83 6.20 -4.20 -10.76
N PRO A 84 5.91 -4.09 -12.06
CA PRO A 84 5.73 -2.80 -12.71
C PRO A 84 4.42 -2.15 -12.29
N ILE A 85 4.42 -0.82 -12.25
CA ILE A 85 3.29 0.00 -11.83
C ILE A 85 3.05 1.04 -12.92
N GLN A 86 1.80 1.14 -13.39
CA GLN A 86 1.34 2.20 -14.26
C GLN A 86 0.38 3.13 -13.53
N CYS A 87 0.59 4.44 -13.67
CA CYS A 87 -0.23 5.49 -13.09
C CYS A 87 -1.10 6.15 -14.15
N LYS A 88 -2.39 6.39 -13.85
CA LYS A 88 -3.33 7.10 -14.73
C LYS A 88 -4.12 8.13 -13.94
N TYR A 89 -3.82 9.40 -14.17
CA TYR A 89 -4.57 10.51 -13.59
C TYR A 89 -5.78 10.83 -14.45
N HIS A 90 -6.95 10.89 -13.85
CA HIS A 90 -8.21 11.33 -14.47
C HIS A 90 -8.81 12.46 -13.62
N GLU A 91 -9.20 13.55 -14.25
CA GLU A 91 -9.83 14.69 -13.58
C GLU A 91 -11.20 14.35 -12.99
N HIS A 92 -11.99 13.57 -13.75
CA HIS A 92 -13.34 13.20 -13.36
C HIS A 92 -13.38 11.79 -12.76
N LYS A 93 -13.98 11.66 -11.57
CA LYS A 93 -14.09 10.40 -10.84
C LYS A 93 -14.80 9.28 -11.61
N GLN A 94 -15.81 9.63 -12.41
CA GLN A 94 -16.62 8.67 -13.17
C GLN A 94 -15.90 8.07 -14.39
N ARG A 95 -14.67 8.48 -14.68
CA ARG A 95 -13.91 7.94 -15.79
C ARG A 95 -13.42 6.52 -15.48
N SER A 96 -13.55 5.64 -16.47
CA SER A 96 -12.98 4.30 -16.38
C SER A 96 -11.59 4.29 -16.99
N VAL A 97 -10.68 3.55 -16.39
CA VAL A 97 -9.42 3.20 -17.06
C VAL A 97 -9.76 2.26 -18.20
N THR A 98 -9.47 2.67 -19.42
CA THR A 98 -9.76 1.88 -20.62
C THR A 98 -8.63 0.91 -20.95
N PHE A 99 -8.94 -0.14 -21.70
CA PHE A 99 -7.91 -1.06 -22.20
C PHE A 99 -6.84 -0.33 -23.04
N GLN A 100 -7.25 0.61 -23.89
CA GLN A 100 -6.34 1.38 -24.72
C GLN A 100 -5.28 2.14 -23.90
N GLU A 101 -5.68 2.72 -22.77
CA GLU A 101 -4.77 3.47 -21.88
C GLU A 101 -3.70 2.60 -21.23
N VAL A 102 -3.92 1.30 -21.10
CA VAL A 102 -3.02 0.37 -20.39
C VAL A 102 -2.51 -0.78 -21.25
N SER A 103 -2.89 -0.84 -22.53
CA SER A 103 -2.55 -1.93 -23.44
C SER A 103 -1.04 -2.18 -23.55
N THR A 104 -0.26 -1.13 -23.68
CA THR A 104 1.21 -1.22 -23.74
C THR A 104 1.80 -1.77 -22.44
N PHE A 105 1.31 -1.31 -21.30
CA PHE A 105 1.69 -1.84 -19.98
C PHE A 105 1.37 -3.34 -19.86
N LEU A 106 0.16 -3.74 -20.23
CA LEU A 106 -0.26 -5.14 -20.16
C LEU A 106 0.56 -6.04 -21.08
N ALA A 107 0.92 -5.53 -22.28
CA ALA A 107 1.81 -6.24 -23.19
C ALA A 107 3.21 -6.42 -22.58
N GLN A 108 3.76 -5.40 -21.95
CA GLN A 108 5.05 -5.48 -21.26
C GLN A 108 4.99 -6.43 -20.06
N LEU A 109 3.96 -6.33 -19.24
CA LEU A 109 3.73 -7.22 -18.10
C LEU A 109 3.64 -8.69 -18.58
N GLY A 110 2.84 -8.95 -19.62
CA GLY A 110 2.62 -10.30 -20.15
C GLY A 110 3.87 -10.93 -20.76
N ASN A 111 4.65 -10.15 -21.51
CA ASN A 111 5.79 -10.66 -22.28
C ASN A 111 7.09 -10.74 -21.46
N ASN A 112 7.25 -9.96 -20.40
CA ASN A 112 8.46 -9.97 -19.60
C ASN A 112 8.38 -11.03 -18.50
N LYS A 113 9.22 -12.07 -18.62
CA LYS A 113 9.24 -13.20 -17.66
C LYS A 113 9.67 -12.81 -16.24
N ASN A 114 10.38 -11.71 -16.07
CA ASN A 114 10.82 -11.22 -14.76
C ASN A 114 9.71 -10.46 -14.02
N PHE A 115 8.64 -10.07 -14.72
CA PHE A 115 7.46 -9.52 -14.07
C PHE A 115 6.54 -10.64 -13.61
N LYS A 116 6.14 -10.62 -12.33
CA LYS A 116 5.24 -11.62 -11.76
C LYS A 116 3.80 -11.15 -11.69
N MET A 117 3.62 -9.92 -11.31
CA MET A 117 2.34 -9.23 -11.27
C MET A 117 2.55 -7.75 -11.57
N GLY A 118 1.49 -7.01 -11.82
CA GLY A 118 1.56 -5.58 -12.04
C GLY A 118 0.52 -4.80 -11.24
N TYR A 119 0.67 -3.48 -11.24
CA TYR A 119 -0.29 -2.56 -10.65
C TYR A 119 -0.77 -1.55 -11.68
N ILE A 120 -2.09 -1.33 -11.71
CA ILE A 120 -2.69 -0.17 -12.34
C ILE A 120 -3.26 0.71 -11.25
N VAL A 121 -2.73 1.91 -11.21
CA VAL A 121 -3.00 2.90 -10.21
C VAL A 121 -3.70 4.08 -10.85
N SER A 122 -4.90 4.43 -10.40
CA SER A 122 -5.66 5.50 -11.04
C SER A 122 -6.52 6.29 -10.06
N THR A 123 -6.83 7.52 -10.44
CA THR A 123 -7.85 8.35 -9.79
C THR A 123 -9.27 8.03 -10.26
N ALA A 124 -9.44 7.17 -11.27
CA ALA A 124 -10.73 6.70 -11.76
C ALA A 124 -11.42 5.74 -10.78
N ASP A 125 -12.74 5.63 -10.87
CA ASP A 125 -13.53 4.77 -9.97
C ASP A 125 -13.54 3.30 -10.37
N LYS A 126 -13.32 3.00 -11.64
CA LYS A 126 -13.42 1.65 -12.20
C LYS A 126 -12.50 1.43 -13.40
N THR A 127 -12.34 0.17 -13.78
CA THR A 127 -11.76 -0.25 -15.07
C THR A 127 -12.88 -0.62 -16.04
N SER A 128 -12.63 -0.51 -17.35
CA SER A 128 -13.60 -0.93 -18.36
C SER A 128 -13.73 -2.47 -18.42
N ALA A 129 -14.92 -2.97 -18.73
CA ALA A 129 -15.17 -4.42 -18.79
C ALA A 129 -14.28 -5.18 -19.78
N ASN A 130 -13.85 -4.55 -20.86
CA ASN A 130 -12.98 -5.17 -21.87
C ASN A 130 -11.55 -5.40 -21.36
N TYR A 131 -11.13 -4.64 -20.35
CA TYR A 131 -9.83 -4.79 -19.72
C TYR A 131 -9.67 -6.12 -19.00
N GLU A 132 -10.69 -6.58 -18.27
CA GLU A 132 -10.64 -7.77 -17.40
C GLU A 132 -10.51 -9.09 -18.15
N ARG A 133 -10.80 -9.10 -19.46
CA ARG A 133 -10.74 -10.31 -20.30
C ARG A 133 -9.37 -10.63 -20.87
N ILE A 134 -8.37 -9.75 -20.71
CA ILE A 134 -7.10 -9.82 -21.46
C ILE A 134 -5.88 -9.96 -20.54
N GLU A 135 -6.08 -10.04 -19.23
CA GLU A 135 -4.98 -10.17 -18.27
C GLU A 135 -4.27 -11.53 -18.39
N LYS A 136 -3.02 -11.52 -18.85
CA LYS A 136 -2.16 -12.72 -18.89
C LYS A 136 -1.44 -12.99 -17.57
N LYS A 137 -1.32 -12.00 -16.71
CA LYS A 137 -0.72 -12.07 -15.37
C LYS A 137 -1.54 -11.27 -14.39
N PRO A 138 -1.46 -11.59 -13.07
CA PRO A 138 -2.22 -10.86 -12.05
C PRO A 138 -1.94 -9.36 -12.08
N VAL A 139 -2.99 -8.55 -12.05
CA VAL A 139 -2.91 -7.09 -11.97
C VAL A 139 -3.75 -6.61 -10.79
N GLN A 140 -3.10 -5.94 -9.85
CA GLN A 140 -3.80 -5.24 -8.78
C GLN A 140 -4.21 -3.83 -9.23
N LYS A 141 -5.42 -3.44 -8.84
CA LYS A 141 -6.01 -2.15 -9.21
C LYS A 141 -6.16 -1.29 -7.96
N LEU A 142 -5.46 -0.16 -7.95
CA LEU A 142 -5.58 0.87 -6.93
C LEU A 142 -6.34 2.04 -7.54
N LEU A 143 -7.64 2.11 -7.24
CA LEU A 143 -8.55 3.09 -7.82
C LEU A 143 -8.88 4.21 -6.83
N SER A 144 -9.80 5.09 -7.18
CA SER A 144 -10.15 6.30 -6.42
C SER A 144 -10.35 6.07 -4.92
N ASN A 145 -10.99 4.95 -4.54
CA ASN A 145 -11.25 4.60 -3.16
C ASN A 145 -9.98 4.39 -2.30
N THR A 146 -8.84 4.15 -2.92
CA THR A 146 -7.55 4.05 -2.25
C THR A 146 -7.11 5.41 -1.71
N TRP A 147 -7.30 6.45 -2.50
CA TRP A 147 -6.77 7.80 -2.25
C TRP A 147 -7.57 8.57 -1.21
N PHE A 148 -8.88 8.33 -1.11
CA PHE A 148 -9.73 8.97 -0.08
C PHE A 148 -9.29 8.68 1.36
N LYS A 149 -8.43 7.71 1.56
CA LYS A 149 -7.91 7.31 2.88
C LYS A 149 -6.63 8.02 3.26
N LEU A 150 -6.04 8.78 2.33
CA LEU A 150 -4.83 9.53 2.60
C LEU A 150 -5.17 10.72 3.48
N ASP A 151 -4.74 10.64 4.70
CA ASP A 151 -4.95 11.61 5.77
C ASP A 151 -3.66 12.40 6.08
N ARG A 152 -3.75 13.25 7.08
CA ARG A 152 -2.62 14.06 7.53
C ARG A 152 -1.42 13.21 7.93
N ASP A 153 -1.63 12.05 8.58
CA ASP A 153 -0.54 11.17 9.01
C ASP A 153 0.28 10.67 7.80
N PHE A 154 -0.42 10.27 6.73
CA PHE A 154 0.26 9.89 5.49
C PHE A 154 1.11 11.05 4.92
N PHE A 155 0.55 12.27 4.83
CA PHE A 155 1.28 13.41 4.26
C PHE A 155 2.42 13.90 5.16
N ASP A 156 2.30 13.76 6.48
CA ASP A 156 3.42 14.00 7.41
C ASP A 156 4.57 13.01 7.19
N LYS A 157 4.24 11.73 6.98
CA LYS A 157 5.22 10.69 6.62
C LYS A 157 5.86 10.96 5.27
N ALA A 158 5.07 11.37 4.29
CA ALA A 158 5.54 11.70 2.95
C ALA A 158 6.54 12.85 2.96
N ARG A 159 6.27 13.93 3.71
CA ARG A 159 7.22 15.05 3.90
C ARG A 159 8.54 14.57 4.52
N LYS A 160 8.48 13.77 5.57
CA LYS A 160 9.68 13.23 6.23
C LYS A 160 10.47 12.30 5.32
N PHE A 161 9.79 11.48 4.54
CA PHE A 161 10.41 10.61 3.56
C PHE A 161 11.16 11.40 2.49
N GLU A 162 10.55 12.45 1.94
CA GLU A 162 11.20 13.34 0.97
C GLU A 162 12.41 14.09 1.56
N GLU A 163 12.34 14.51 2.82
CA GLU A 163 13.44 15.14 3.53
C GLU A 163 14.55 14.15 3.93
N LYS A 164 14.43 12.87 3.54
CA LYS A 164 15.33 11.77 3.94
C LYS A 164 15.50 11.63 5.46
N LYS A 165 14.57 12.15 6.23
CA LYS A 165 14.53 11.96 7.68
C LYS A 165 13.97 10.57 7.96
N LYS A 166 14.67 9.78 8.79
CA LYS A 166 14.12 8.51 9.28
C LYS A 166 12.80 8.79 9.97
N TYR A 167 11.70 8.35 9.37
CA TYR A 167 10.41 8.34 10.03
C TYR A 167 10.45 7.27 11.12
N ASN A 168 10.33 7.70 12.35
CA ASN A 168 10.20 6.80 13.50
C ASN A 168 8.73 6.89 13.96
N PRO A 169 7.84 5.98 13.52
CA PRO A 169 6.46 5.99 13.98
C PRO A 169 6.47 5.84 15.50
N LYS A 170 5.70 6.67 16.19
CA LYS A 170 5.50 6.45 17.62
C LYS A 170 4.72 5.14 17.76
N PRO A 171 5.30 4.09 18.36
CA PRO A 171 4.58 2.84 18.54
C PRO A 171 3.36 3.09 19.43
N PHE A 172 2.28 2.40 19.15
CA PHE A 172 1.16 2.39 20.08
C PHE A 172 1.56 1.63 21.34
N PHE A 173 1.24 2.20 22.49
CA PHE A 173 1.47 1.53 23.78
C PHE A 173 0.16 0.97 24.32
N PRO A 174 0.17 -0.27 24.83
CA PRO A 174 -1.02 -0.84 25.45
C PRO A 174 -1.52 0.01 26.60
N ARG A 175 -2.81 0.33 26.60
CA ARG A 175 -3.49 0.97 27.74
C ARG A 175 -3.58 0.00 28.91
N ASP A 176 -3.85 0.46 30.12
CA ASP A 176 -3.81 -0.39 31.32
C ASP A 176 -4.74 -1.61 31.26
N HIS A 177 -5.95 -1.46 30.73
CA HIS A 177 -6.86 -2.59 30.51
C HIS A 177 -6.31 -3.60 29.50
N GLN A 178 -5.61 -3.14 28.45
CA GLN A 178 -4.96 -3.98 27.46
C GLN A 178 -3.73 -4.69 28.06
N LYS A 179 -2.90 -3.98 28.83
CA LYS A 179 -1.77 -4.58 29.58
C LYS A 179 -2.25 -5.70 30.51
N LYS A 180 -3.38 -5.47 31.22
CA LYS A 180 -4.00 -6.48 32.08
C LYS A 180 -4.44 -7.71 31.28
N ALA A 181 -5.09 -7.49 30.13
CA ALA A 181 -5.54 -8.57 29.25
C ALA A 181 -4.37 -9.40 28.69
N ILE A 182 -3.29 -8.74 28.24
CA ILE A 182 -2.07 -9.38 27.72
C ILE A 182 -1.41 -10.24 28.82
N ARG A 183 -1.28 -9.71 30.05
CA ARG A 183 -0.74 -10.47 31.17
C ARG A 183 -1.59 -11.68 31.51
N ASN A 184 -2.90 -11.51 31.55
CA ASN A 184 -3.84 -12.60 31.84
C ASN A 184 -3.80 -13.68 30.76
N ALA A 185 -3.73 -13.31 29.48
CA ALA A 185 -3.59 -14.25 28.38
C ALA A 185 -2.29 -15.05 28.49
N HIS A 186 -1.17 -14.39 28.77
CA HIS A 186 0.11 -15.09 28.97
C HIS A 186 0.06 -16.05 30.16
N LYS A 187 -0.52 -15.64 31.31
CA LYS A 187 -0.72 -16.53 32.42
C LYS A 187 -1.56 -17.75 32.05
N HIS A 188 -2.69 -17.51 31.39
CA HIS A 188 -3.67 -18.52 31.00
C HIS A 188 -3.08 -19.57 30.05
N PHE A 189 -2.42 -19.12 28.97
CA PHE A 189 -1.92 -20.02 27.95
C PHE A 189 -0.55 -20.64 28.30
N VAL A 190 0.36 -19.88 28.92
CA VAL A 190 1.73 -20.32 29.11
C VAL A 190 1.92 -20.96 30.50
N LYS A 191 1.38 -20.32 31.59
CA LYS A 191 1.59 -20.82 32.92
C LYS A 191 0.59 -21.92 33.33
N GLU A 192 -0.66 -21.74 32.94
CA GLU A 192 -1.74 -22.68 33.26
C GLU A 192 -1.97 -23.71 32.17
N ASN A 193 -1.25 -23.61 31.04
CA ASN A 193 -1.28 -24.53 29.91
C ASN A 193 -2.69 -24.77 29.30
N ASN A 194 -3.54 -23.73 29.31
CA ASN A 194 -4.86 -23.82 28.74
C ASN A 194 -4.80 -23.68 27.21
N SER A 195 -5.57 -24.49 26.48
CA SER A 195 -5.60 -24.49 25.02
C SER A 195 -6.59 -23.49 24.41
N ARG A 196 -7.49 -22.94 25.20
CA ARG A 196 -8.56 -22.02 24.74
C ARG A 196 -8.77 -20.91 25.74
N GLY A 197 -9.14 -19.74 25.22
CA GLY A 197 -9.47 -18.57 26.05
C GLY A 197 -10.47 -17.67 25.37
N LYS A 198 -11.13 -16.80 26.13
CA LYS A 198 -12.07 -15.79 25.62
C LYS A 198 -11.68 -14.42 26.15
N LEU A 199 -11.52 -13.45 25.22
CA LEU A 199 -11.30 -12.06 25.54
C LEU A 199 -12.58 -11.25 25.22
N ILE A 200 -13.13 -10.59 26.24
CA ILE A 200 -14.33 -9.76 26.11
C ILE A 200 -13.94 -8.31 26.32
N PHE A 201 -14.08 -7.51 25.26
CA PHE A 201 -13.84 -6.07 25.31
C PHE A 201 -15.06 -5.32 24.73
N PRO A 202 -15.39 -4.14 25.24
CA PRO A 202 -16.39 -3.29 24.60
C PRO A 202 -15.94 -2.83 23.21
N CYS A 203 -16.89 -2.31 22.42
CA CYS A 203 -16.55 -1.73 21.12
C CYS A 203 -15.60 -0.55 21.31
N GLY A 204 -14.65 -0.37 20.38
CA GLY A 204 -13.67 0.72 20.45
C GLY A 204 -12.51 0.54 21.47
N ALA A 205 -12.51 -0.51 22.28
CA ALA A 205 -11.46 -0.73 23.28
C ALA A 205 -10.12 -1.26 22.73
N GLY A 206 -9.95 -1.34 21.41
CA GLY A 206 -8.70 -1.74 20.75
C GLY A 206 -8.44 -3.25 20.75
N LYS A 207 -9.50 -4.06 20.51
CA LYS A 207 -9.39 -5.54 20.44
C LYS A 207 -8.31 -6.03 19.49
N SER A 208 -8.24 -5.48 18.28
CA SER A 208 -7.27 -5.90 17.25
C SER A 208 -5.83 -5.67 17.72
N LEU A 209 -5.51 -4.48 18.22
CA LEU A 209 -4.19 -4.19 18.80
C LEU A 209 -3.87 -5.06 19.99
N THR A 210 -4.83 -5.31 20.88
CA THR A 210 -4.61 -6.21 22.01
C THR A 210 -4.31 -7.63 21.55
N GLY A 211 -5.00 -8.11 20.50
CA GLY A 211 -4.73 -9.40 19.88
C GLY A 211 -3.30 -9.46 19.31
N PHE A 212 -2.87 -8.41 18.61
CA PHE A 212 -1.51 -8.29 18.08
C PHE A 212 -0.46 -8.41 19.21
N TRP A 213 -0.54 -7.58 20.24
CA TRP A 213 0.41 -7.65 21.37
C TRP A 213 0.33 -8.95 22.18
N MET A 214 -0.81 -9.64 22.15
CA MET A 214 -0.89 -11.00 22.72
C MET A 214 -0.06 -12.00 21.91
N MET A 215 -0.14 -11.97 20.57
CA MET A 215 0.65 -12.83 19.70
C MET A 215 2.15 -12.62 19.93
N GLU A 216 2.60 -11.37 19.99
CA GLU A 216 3.99 -11.03 20.32
C GLU A 216 4.37 -11.55 21.71
N LYS A 217 3.56 -11.31 22.73
CA LYS A 217 3.84 -11.75 24.11
C LYS A 217 3.87 -13.26 24.26
N LEU A 218 3.10 -13.99 23.47
CA LEU A 218 3.08 -15.45 23.44
C LEU A 218 4.22 -16.04 22.58
N ASN A 219 4.97 -15.21 21.89
CA ASN A 219 6.05 -15.60 20.97
C ASN A 219 5.59 -16.67 19.97
N ALA A 220 4.40 -16.49 19.38
CA ALA A 220 3.79 -17.43 18.48
C ALA A 220 4.57 -17.50 17.16
N SER A 221 5.02 -18.67 16.75
CA SER A 221 5.73 -18.90 15.48
C SER A 221 4.83 -18.71 14.26
N SER A 222 3.55 -18.92 14.41
CA SER A 222 2.53 -18.66 13.39
C SER A 222 1.19 -18.33 14.04
N THR A 223 0.41 -17.47 13.39
CA THR A 223 -0.90 -17.05 13.89
C THR A 223 -1.91 -17.00 12.76
N VAL A 224 -3.09 -17.55 12.99
CA VAL A 224 -4.23 -17.44 12.09
C VAL A 224 -5.27 -16.50 12.71
N VAL A 225 -5.63 -15.44 12.00
CA VAL A 225 -6.64 -14.49 12.43
C VAL A 225 -7.88 -14.64 11.55
N ALA A 226 -8.95 -15.17 12.11
CA ALA A 226 -10.23 -15.31 11.42
C ALA A 226 -11.15 -14.13 11.76
N VAL A 227 -11.74 -13.51 10.76
CA VAL A 227 -12.70 -12.41 10.91
C VAL A 227 -13.92 -12.64 10.01
N PRO A 228 -15.12 -12.16 10.40
CA PRO A 228 -16.37 -12.52 9.75
C PRO A 228 -16.63 -11.81 8.40
N SER A 229 -15.78 -10.87 7.97
CA SER A 229 -15.97 -10.18 6.68
C SER A 229 -14.68 -9.68 6.06
N LEU A 230 -14.67 -9.51 4.73
CA LEU A 230 -13.55 -8.95 3.98
C LEU A 230 -13.18 -7.53 4.45
N ALA A 231 -14.17 -6.72 4.81
CA ALA A 231 -13.93 -5.39 5.34
C ALA A 231 -13.12 -5.43 6.66
N LEU A 232 -13.42 -6.39 7.53
CA LEU A 232 -12.69 -6.59 8.79
C LEU A 232 -11.31 -7.20 8.57
N ILE A 233 -11.10 -8.03 7.54
CA ILE A 233 -9.75 -8.49 7.15
C ILE A 233 -8.87 -7.27 6.87
N LYS A 234 -9.33 -6.39 5.98
CA LYS A 234 -8.57 -5.18 5.63
C LYS A 234 -8.29 -4.31 6.85
N GLN A 235 -9.29 -4.03 7.66
CA GLN A 235 -9.14 -3.23 8.88
C GLN A 235 -8.11 -3.85 9.84
N THR A 236 -8.15 -5.17 10.03
CA THR A 236 -7.22 -5.87 10.92
C THR A 236 -5.80 -5.84 10.39
N LEU A 237 -5.62 -6.07 9.07
CA LEU A 237 -4.31 -5.96 8.42
C LEU A 237 -3.75 -4.54 8.52
N ASP A 238 -4.55 -3.51 8.24
CA ASP A 238 -4.12 -2.12 8.35
C ASP A 238 -3.64 -1.76 9.77
N VAL A 239 -4.25 -2.36 10.81
CA VAL A 239 -3.84 -2.17 12.20
C VAL A 239 -2.54 -2.92 12.50
N TYR A 240 -2.41 -4.17 12.08
CA TYR A 240 -1.23 -5.00 12.38
C TYR A 240 0.02 -4.51 11.65
N LEU A 241 -0.11 -4.14 10.38
CA LEU A 241 1.01 -3.63 9.59
C LEU A 241 1.58 -2.32 10.15
N LYS A 242 0.76 -1.49 10.81
CA LYS A 242 1.23 -0.26 11.48
C LYS A 242 2.08 -0.54 12.72
N GLU A 243 1.96 -1.71 13.33
CA GLU A 243 2.72 -2.09 14.53
C GLU A 243 4.03 -2.81 14.19
N VAL A 244 4.10 -3.45 13.02
CA VAL A 244 5.30 -4.18 12.56
C VAL A 244 6.32 -3.24 11.89
N SER A 245 5.89 -2.07 11.40
CA SER A 245 6.74 -1.08 10.72
C SER A 245 7.30 -0.05 11.69
#